data_3382cc2bbff1ee8255850050371a5683
#
_entry.id   3382cc2bbff1ee8255850050371a5683
#
_cell.length_a   1.000
_cell.length_b   1.000
_cell.length_c   1.000
_cell.angle_alpha   90.00
_cell.angle_beta   90.00
_cell.angle_gamma   90.00
#
_symmetry.space_group_name_H-M   'P 1'
#
loop_
_entity.id
_entity.type
_entity.pdbx_description
1 polymer ?
#
loop_
_entity_poly.entity_id
_entity_poly.type
_entity_poly.pdbx_seq_one_letter_code
_entity_poly.pdbx_strand_id
1 'polypeptide(L)'
;MRAIIFDMDGVLVESMPYHYQAMKTAIKEVANIDLDKRTFYLLEGMPVAEMALEIFKIKGYVDVKNIMNEDIQASENIAKRKKELFKQLSVIPKTFDGVKELITSTLSGCSKAVVSGSSKEEVDTIIDEIFGIDAFNIIINGDQFEGKGKPDPASFELALQRLNVKTSDAVVVENAPLGVKAANSAGILCVVTLNRSPLAISDFKGLIPEERVFRDTNSSGSFLRNWCNNYS
;
A
#
# COMPACT_ATOMS: atom_id res chain seq x y z
N MET A 1 -7.55 -21.56 -10.03
CA MET A 1 -6.31 -21.40 -9.20
C MET A 1 -6.48 -20.15 -8.37
N ARG A 2 -6.25 -20.21 -7.07
CA ARG A 2 -6.38 -19.06 -6.19
C ARG A 2 -5.16 -18.13 -6.26
N ALA A 3 -5.37 -16.85 -5.94
CA ALA A 3 -4.33 -15.85 -5.95
C ALA A 3 -4.36 -14.99 -4.68
N ILE A 4 -3.19 -14.60 -4.21
CA ILE A 4 -3.02 -13.61 -3.15
C ILE A 4 -2.30 -12.41 -3.73
N ILE A 5 -2.90 -11.24 -3.58
CA ILE A 5 -2.37 -9.96 -4.05
C ILE A 5 -1.96 -9.16 -2.82
N PHE A 6 -0.67 -8.93 -2.68
CA PHE A 6 -0.10 -8.19 -1.55
C PHE A 6 0.15 -6.73 -1.92
N ASP A 7 -0.27 -5.81 -1.07
CA ASP A 7 0.42 -4.53 -1.01
C ASP A 7 1.86 -4.75 -0.53
N MET A 8 2.76 -3.82 -0.85
CA MET A 8 4.17 -3.92 -0.48
C MET A 8 4.49 -3.18 0.82
N ASP A 9 4.18 -1.89 0.84
CA ASP A 9 4.62 -0.95 1.86
C ASP A 9 3.77 -1.07 3.14
N GLY A 10 4.34 -1.57 4.24
CA GLY A 10 3.59 -1.84 5.47
C GLY A 10 2.94 -3.23 5.54
N VAL A 11 2.94 -3.98 4.43
CA VAL A 11 2.46 -5.37 4.36
C VAL A 11 3.63 -6.35 4.26
N LEU A 12 4.40 -6.29 3.19
CA LEU A 12 5.57 -7.16 2.98
C LEU A 12 6.82 -6.62 3.66
N VAL A 13 7.01 -5.30 3.64
CA VAL A 13 8.22 -4.64 4.13
C VAL A 13 7.88 -3.44 5.03
N GLU A 14 8.76 -3.18 6.01
CA GLU A 14 8.66 -2.07 6.96
C GLU A 14 9.24 -0.77 6.34
N SER A 15 8.69 -0.34 5.20
CA SER A 15 9.11 0.87 4.48
C SER A 15 8.39 2.14 4.93
N MET A 16 7.18 2.01 5.51
CA MET A 16 6.34 3.12 5.89
C MET A 16 6.99 4.18 6.80
N PRO A 17 7.87 3.85 7.77
CA PRO A 17 8.59 4.86 8.55
C PRO A 17 9.46 5.77 7.67
N TYR A 18 10.08 5.24 6.63
CA TYR A 18 10.93 6.00 5.70
C TYR A 18 10.08 6.89 4.78
N HIS A 19 8.97 6.37 4.25
CA HIS A 19 8.00 7.15 3.48
C HIS A 19 7.42 8.29 4.30
N TYR A 20 7.04 8.03 5.56
CA TYR A 20 6.56 9.06 6.48
C TYR A 20 7.61 10.14 6.72
N GLN A 21 8.85 9.77 7.02
CA GLN A 21 9.92 10.73 7.27
C GLN A 21 10.17 11.63 6.05
N ALA A 22 10.24 11.06 4.85
CA ALA A 22 10.41 11.83 3.62
C ALA A 22 9.23 12.78 3.36
N MET A 23 7.98 12.30 3.55
CA MET A 23 6.79 13.14 3.38
C MET A 23 6.70 14.25 4.40
N LYS A 24 6.95 13.93 5.69
CA LYS A 24 6.95 14.92 6.78
C LYS A 24 7.96 16.04 6.52
N THR A 25 9.17 15.69 6.06
CA THR A 25 10.19 16.67 5.73
C THR A 25 9.79 17.52 4.54
N ALA A 26 9.33 16.89 3.44
CA ALA A 26 8.93 17.59 2.22
C ALA A 26 7.79 18.59 2.48
N ILE A 27 6.74 18.19 3.20
CA ILE A 27 5.59 19.06 3.46
C ILE A 27 5.96 20.19 4.44
N LYS A 28 6.89 19.93 5.37
CA LYS A 28 7.41 20.98 6.26
C LYS A 28 8.24 22.01 5.51
N GLU A 29 9.13 21.58 4.61
CA GLU A 29 9.98 22.47 3.82
C GLU A 29 9.17 23.34 2.83
N VAL A 30 8.15 22.77 2.17
CA VAL A 30 7.41 23.46 1.09
C VAL A 30 6.25 24.29 1.64
N ALA A 31 5.49 23.75 2.61
CA ALA A 31 4.24 24.37 3.07
C ALA A 31 4.24 24.73 4.57
N ASN A 32 5.33 24.49 5.30
CA ASN A 32 5.45 24.68 6.74
C ASN A 32 4.34 24.00 7.57
N ILE A 33 3.82 22.86 7.10
CA ILE A 33 2.79 22.07 7.79
C ILE A 33 3.45 20.96 8.60
N ASP A 34 2.94 20.74 9.82
CA ASP A 34 3.35 19.61 10.66
C ASP A 34 2.44 18.41 10.39
N LEU A 35 3.01 17.38 9.78
CA LEU A 35 2.33 16.13 9.47
C LEU A 35 2.49 15.14 10.62
N ASP A 36 1.38 14.66 11.17
CA ASP A 36 1.37 13.57 12.13
C ASP A 36 1.34 12.19 11.43
N LYS A 37 1.89 11.19 12.13
CA LYS A 37 2.07 9.85 11.59
C LYS A 37 0.73 9.19 11.21
N ARG A 38 -0.30 9.37 12.03
CA ARG A 38 -1.62 8.73 11.80
C ARG A 38 -2.28 9.28 10.53
N THR A 39 -2.30 10.59 10.33
CA THR A 39 -2.82 11.22 9.11
C THR A 39 -2.13 10.66 7.86
N PHE A 40 -0.80 10.53 7.90
CA PHE A 40 -0.06 9.95 6.76
C PHE A 40 -0.50 8.52 6.44
N TYR A 41 -0.60 7.64 7.45
CA TYR A 41 -1.00 6.23 7.25
C TYR A 41 -2.46 6.07 6.83
N LEU A 42 -3.36 6.98 7.20
CA LEU A 42 -4.75 6.97 6.72
C LEU A 42 -4.88 7.27 5.23
N LEU A 43 -3.92 8.02 4.67
CA LEU A 43 -3.88 8.44 3.27
C LEU A 43 -2.94 7.58 2.42
N GLU A 44 -2.39 6.51 2.98
CA GLU A 44 -1.50 5.59 2.28
C GLU A 44 -2.16 5.00 1.02
N GLY A 45 -1.36 4.90 -0.05
CA GLY A 45 -1.80 4.41 -1.35
C GLY A 45 -2.29 5.50 -2.31
N MET A 46 -2.54 6.70 -1.82
CA MET A 46 -2.88 7.87 -2.63
C MET A 46 -1.64 8.39 -3.38
N PRO A 47 -1.77 8.89 -4.63
CA PRO A 47 -0.69 9.61 -5.29
C PRO A 47 -0.18 10.77 -4.42
N VAL A 48 1.15 10.97 -4.36
CA VAL A 48 1.76 11.86 -3.35
C VAL A 48 1.28 13.29 -3.45
N ALA A 49 1.06 13.83 -4.66
CA ALA A 49 0.53 15.18 -4.84
C ALA A 49 -0.92 15.30 -4.33
N GLU A 50 -1.76 14.30 -4.61
CA GLU A 50 -3.13 14.24 -4.09
C GLU A 50 -3.16 14.11 -2.57
N MET A 51 -2.27 13.28 -2.01
CA MET A 51 -2.08 13.17 -0.55
C MET A 51 -1.71 14.51 0.08
N ALA A 52 -0.82 15.28 -0.56
CA ALA A 52 -0.43 16.61 -0.08
C ALA A 52 -1.63 17.57 -0.07
N LEU A 53 -2.43 17.60 -1.14
CA LEU A 53 -3.67 18.39 -1.18
C LEU A 53 -4.67 17.98 -0.12
N GLU A 54 -4.81 16.66 0.12
CA GLU A 54 -5.71 16.19 1.18
C GLU A 54 -5.22 16.57 2.57
N ILE A 55 -3.91 16.52 2.82
CA ILE A 55 -3.31 17.04 4.06
C ILE A 55 -3.56 18.54 4.20
N PHE A 56 -3.45 19.33 3.13
CA PHE A 56 -3.76 20.76 3.15
C PHE A 56 -5.20 21.02 3.61
N LYS A 57 -6.18 20.25 3.09
CA LYS A 57 -7.58 20.34 3.51
C LYS A 57 -7.75 19.96 4.99
N ILE A 58 -7.22 18.81 5.41
CA ILE A 58 -7.32 18.32 6.79
C ILE A 58 -6.74 19.33 7.79
N LYS A 59 -5.63 19.99 7.42
CA LYS A 59 -4.95 20.97 8.28
C LYS A 59 -5.51 22.40 8.15
N GLY A 60 -6.54 22.63 7.32
CA GLY A 60 -7.13 23.93 7.08
C GLY A 60 -6.20 24.93 6.38
N TYR A 61 -5.22 24.41 5.63
CA TYR A 61 -4.28 25.21 4.85
C TYR A 61 -4.93 25.80 3.59
N VAL A 62 -5.84 25.04 2.99
CA VAL A 62 -6.62 25.44 1.81
C VAL A 62 -8.12 25.38 2.08
N ASP A 63 -8.90 26.25 1.42
CA ASP A 63 -10.33 26.13 1.41
C ASP A 63 -10.74 24.95 0.50
N VAL A 64 -11.46 23.98 1.08
CA VAL A 64 -11.92 22.78 0.36
C VAL A 64 -12.75 23.12 -0.90
N LYS A 65 -13.41 24.28 -0.90
CA LYS A 65 -14.25 24.75 -2.01
C LYS A 65 -13.49 25.53 -3.08
N ASN A 66 -12.24 25.94 -2.80
CA ASN A 66 -11.47 26.83 -3.66
C ASN A 66 -9.98 26.48 -3.61
N ILE A 67 -9.61 25.37 -4.25
CA ILE A 67 -8.20 25.00 -4.45
C ILE A 67 -7.63 25.86 -5.58
N MET A 68 -6.57 26.59 -5.30
CA MET A 68 -5.92 27.46 -6.27
C MET A 68 -4.77 26.76 -7.00
N ASN A 69 -4.34 27.32 -8.13
CA ASN A 69 -3.21 26.78 -8.89
C ASN A 69 -1.92 26.71 -8.06
N GLU A 70 -1.74 27.65 -7.12
CA GLU A 70 -0.61 27.68 -6.19
C GLU A 70 -0.59 26.45 -5.26
N ASP A 71 -1.77 26.00 -4.81
CA ASP A 71 -1.89 24.81 -3.96
C ASP A 71 -1.54 23.54 -4.75
N ILE A 72 -1.97 23.46 -6.00
CA ILE A 72 -1.63 22.36 -6.91
C ILE A 72 -0.12 22.34 -7.14
N GLN A 73 0.48 23.50 -7.47
CA GLN A 73 1.93 23.58 -7.66
C GLN A 73 2.72 23.24 -6.40
N ALA A 74 2.26 23.66 -5.22
CA ALA A 74 2.88 23.31 -3.95
C ALA A 74 2.80 21.77 -3.72
N SER A 75 1.68 21.14 -4.02
CA SER A 75 1.51 19.69 -3.88
C SER A 75 2.43 18.89 -4.80
N GLU A 76 2.62 19.33 -6.04
CA GLU A 76 3.58 18.76 -7.00
C GLU A 76 5.03 18.93 -6.53
N ASN A 77 5.38 20.10 -5.99
CA ASN A 77 6.69 20.36 -5.41
C ASN A 77 6.97 19.45 -4.21
N ILE A 78 5.95 19.19 -3.36
CA ILE A 78 6.04 18.24 -2.25
C ILE A 78 6.28 16.82 -2.77
N ALA A 79 5.56 16.41 -3.81
CA ALA A 79 5.73 15.07 -4.39
C ALA A 79 7.14 14.88 -4.95
N LYS A 80 7.66 15.85 -5.69
CA LYS A 80 9.04 15.86 -6.18
C LYS A 80 10.05 15.79 -5.03
N ARG A 81 9.89 16.67 -4.02
CA ARG A 81 10.79 16.75 -2.88
C ARG A 81 10.79 15.47 -2.03
N LYS A 82 9.61 14.88 -1.81
CA LYS A 82 9.46 13.59 -1.11
C LYS A 82 10.24 12.48 -1.84
N LYS A 83 10.14 12.43 -3.17
CA LYS A 83 10.87 11.43 -3.98
C LYS A 83 12.39 11.59 -3.85
N GLU A 84 12.89 12.83 -3.90
CA GLU A 84 14.32 13.12 -3.69
C GLU A 84 14.80 12.68 -2.30
N LEU A 85 14.07 13.07 -1.26
CA LEU A 85 14.40 12.72 0.13
C LEU A 85 14.36 11.20 0.36
N PHE A 86 13.36 10.52 -0.18
CA PHE A 86 13.25 9.06 -0.05
C PHE A 86 14.42 8.34 -0.73
N LYS A 87 14.80 8.78 -1.96
CA LYS A 87 15.96 8.23 -2.67
C LYS A 87 17.28 8.44 -1.91
N GLN A 88 17.43 9.55 -1.20
CA GLN A 88 18.63 9.82 -0.38
C GLN A 88 18.76 8.88 0.81
N LEU A 89 17.68 8.30 1.32
CA LEU A 89 17.73 7.35 2.43
C LEU A 89 18.44 6.05 2.04
N SER A 90 18.39 5.63 0.77
CA SER A 90 19.07 4.44 0.20
C SER A 90 18.93 3.18 1.09
N VAL A 91 17.73 2.97 1.67
CA VAL A 91 17.48 1.90 2.63
C VAL A 91 16.70 0.77 1.97
N ILE A 92 17.22 -0.45 2.05
CA ILE A 92 16.42 -1.65 1.81
C ILE A 92 15.65 -1.96 3.11
N PRO A 93 14.31 -1.84 3.13
CA PRO A 93 13.52 -2.08 4.33
C PRO A 93 13.58 -3.55 4.74
N LYS A 94 13.38 -3.82 6.02
CA LYS A 94 13.24 -5.19 6.52
C LYS A 94 11.84 -5.73 6.26
N THR A 95 11.70 -7.05 6.16
CA THR A 95 10.39 -7.71 6.22
C THR A 95 9.85 -7.69 7.64
N PHE A 96 8.53 -7.78 7.76
CA PHE A 96 7.92 -8.14 9.04
C PHE A 96 8.17 -9.60 9.36
N ASP A 97 8.08 -9.94 10.65
CA ASP A 97 8.26 -11.31 11.12
C ASP A 97 7.25 -12.26 10.43
N GLY A 98 7.73 -13.39 9.93
CA GLY A 98 6.94 -14.42 9.25
C GLY A 98 6.64 -14.14 7.77
N VAL A 99 6.85 -12.92 7.24
CA VAL A 99 6.55 -12.59 5.83
C VAL A 99 7.39 -13.44 4.87
N LYS A 100 8.69 -13.51 5.10
CA LYS A 100 9.59 -14.25 4.18
C LYS A 100 9.20 -15.72 4.08
N GLU A 101 8.93 -16.37 5.21
CA GLU A 101 8.47 -17.77 5.26
C GLU A 101 7.11 -17.93 4.57
N LEU A 102 6.17 -16.99 4.82
CA LEU A 102 4.85 -17.00 4.20
C LEU A 102 4.96 -16.99 2.67
N ILE A 103 5.78 -16.12 2.10
CA ILE A 103 5.93 -15.95 0.66
C ILE A 103 6.69 -17.13 0.03
N THR A 104 7.79 -17.59 0.64
CA THR A 104 8.69 -18.56 -0.01
C THR A 104 8.26 -20.01 0.16
N SER A 105 7.57 -20.37 1.23
CA SER A 105 7.25 -21.76 1.54
C SER A 105 5.76 -22.02 1.78
N THR A 106 5.09 -21.15 2.53
CA THR A 106 3.75 -21.45 3.05
C THR A 106 2.64 -21.33 2.01
N LEU A 107 2.78 -20.45 1.02
CA LEU A 107 1.76 -20.15 0.00
C LEU A 107 2.10 -20.76 -1.38
N SER A 108 2.76 -21.90 -1.39
CA SER A 108 3.18 -22.57 -2.65
C SER A 108 2.03 -23.00 -3.56
N GLY A 109 0.83 -23.20 -3.00
CA GLY A 109 -0.38 -23.59 -3.74
C GLY A 109 -1.17 -22.44 -4.39
N CYS A 110 -0.78 -21.18 -4.15
CA CYS A 110 -1.44 -19.99 -4.69
C CYS A 110 -0.52 -19.18 -5.58
N SER A 111 -1.09 -18.55 -6.62
CA SER A 111 -0.39 -17.46 -7.31
C SER A 111 -0.24 -16.25 -6.40
N LYS A 112 0.89 -15.57 -6.50
CA LYS A 112 1.22 -14.41 -5.68
C LYS A 112 1.51 -13.21 -6.56
N ALA A 113 0.91 -12.06 -6.23
CA ALA A 113 1.23 -10.79 -6.86
C ALA A 113 1.59 -9.74 -5.83
N VAL A 114 2.42 -8.78 -6.24
CA VAL A 114 2.68 -7.54 -5.51
C VAL A 114 2.01 -6.38 -6.24
N VAL A 115 1.36 -5.50 -5.52
CA VAL A 115 0.79 -4.24 -6.02
C VAL A 115 1.26 -3.11 -5.13
N SER A 116 2.08 -2.19 -5.67
CA SER A 116 2.60 -1.04 -4.94
C SER A 116 2.44 0.24 -5.74
N GLY A 117 2.20 1.36 -5.05
CA GLY A 117 2.22 2.71 -5.63
C GLY A 117 3.64 3.26 -5.87
N SER A 118 4.68 2.56 -5.42
CA SER A 118 6.08 2.94 -5.61
C SER A 118 6.54 2.75 -7.06
N SER A 119 7.61 3.45 -7.45
CA SER A 119 8.18 3.35 -8.81
C SER A 119 8.70 1.94 -9.10
N LYS A 120 8.82 1.62 -10.41
CA LYS A 120 9.38 0.33 -10.85
C LYS A 120 10.74 0.05 -10.25
N GLU A 121 11.66 1.04 -10.29
CA GLU A 121 13.03 0.92 -9.75
C GLU A 121 13.01 0.51 -8.28
N GLU A 122 12.14 1.15 -7.49
CA GLU A 122 12.02 0.91 -6.05
C GLU A 122 11.45 -0.48 -5.76
N VAL A 123 10.33 -0.84 -6.40
CA VAL A 123 9.67 -2.13 -6.21
C VAL A 123 10.57 -3.28 -6.61
N ASP A 124 11.18 -3.21 -7.81
CA ASP A 124 12.06 -4.27 -8.32
C ASP A 124 13.27 -4.48 -7.40
N THR A 125 13.90 -3.38 -6.96
CA THR A 125 15.05 -3.45 -6.03
C THR A 125 14.66 -4.13 -4.71
N ILE A 126 13.56 -3.71 -4.10
CA ILE A 126 13.11 -4.28 -2.81
C ILE A 126 12.75 -5.76 -2.96
N ILE A 127 12.00 -6.11 -4.00
CA ILE A 127 11.54 -7.50 -4.21
C ILE A 127 12.73 -8.42 -4.51
N ASP A 128 13.64 -8.02 -5.39
CA ASP A 128 14.80 -8.83 -5.76
C ASP A 128 15.74 -9.08 -4.57
N GLU A 129 16.09 -8.03 -3.86
CA GLU A 129 17.01 -8.10 -2.70
C GLU A 129 16.46 -8.94 -1.53
N ILE A 130 15.15 -8.89 -1.31
CA ILE A 130 14.54 -9.51 -0.12
C ILE A 130 14.02 -10.92 -0.40
N PHE A 131 13.34 -11.12 -1.53
CA PHE A 131 12.60 -12.35 -1.84
C PHE A 131 13.17 -13.11 -3.03
N GLY A 132 13.92 -12.44 -3.92
CA GLY A 132 14.28 -12.92 -5.24
C GLY A 132 13.19 -12.64 -6.28
N ILE A 133 13.63 -12.42 -7.53
CA ILE A 133 12.76 -12.00 -8.65
C ILE A 133 11.60 -12.97 -8.93
N ASP A 134 11.80 -14.26 -8.67
CA ASP A 134 10.83 -15.33 -8.95
C ASP A 134 9.84 -15.61 -7.79
N ALA A 135 9.93 -14.85 -6.69
CA ALA A 135 9.07 -15.08 -5.52
C ALA A 135 7.59 -14.76 -5.80
N PHE A 136 7.31 -13.90 -6.78
CA PHE A 136 5.98 -13.48 -7.17
C PHE A 136 5.71 -13.74 -8.65
N ASN A 137 4.50 -14.19 -8.98
CA ASN A 137 4.09 -14.43 -10.36
C ASN A 137 3.93 -13.12 -11.14
N ILE A 138 3.45 -12.07 -10.47
CA ILE A 138 3.18 -10.74 -11.04
C ILE A 138 3.63 -9.67 -10.06
N ILE A 139 4.26 -8.62 -10.61
CA ILE A 139 4.62 -7.39 -9.90
C ILE A 139 3.99 -6.22 -10.64
N ILE A 140 3.17 -5.44 -9.93
CA ILE A 140 2.53 -4.21 -10.38
C ILE A 140 3.11 -3.05 -9.57
N ASN A 141 3.65 -2.06 -10.26
CA ASN A 141 4.23 -0.86 -9.67
C ASN A 141 3.48 0.40 -10.13
N GLY A 142 3.75 1.54 -9.50
CA GLY A 142 3.04 2.79 -9.72
C GLY A 142 3.08 3.33 -11.14
N ASP A 143 4.09 2.96 -11.93
CA ASP A 143 4.24 3.42 -13.31
C ASP A 143 3.24 2.74 -14.28
N GLN A 144 2.52 1.70 -13.84
CA GLN A 144 1.69 0.82 -14.68
C GLN A 144 0.19 1.14 -14.62
N PHE A 145 -0.26 2.01 -13.72
CA PHE A 145 -1.68 2.38 -13.59
C PHE A 145 -1.93 3.89 -13.70
N GLU A 146 -1.08 4.59 -14.45
CA GLU A 146 -1.30 5.96 -14.95
C GLU A 146 -1.71 6.98 -13.86
N GLY A 147 -1.09 6.89 -12.68
CA GLY A 147 -1.35 7.81 -11.57
C GLY A 147 -2.68 7.58 -10.83
N LYS A 148 -3.45 6.55 -11.19
CA LYS A 148 -4.67 6.16 -10.47
C LYS A 148 -4.33 5.37 -9.22
N GLY A 149 -3.90 6.07 -8.16
CA GLY A 149 -3.62 5.45 -6.87
C GLY A 149 -4.88 5.03 -6.11
N LYS A 150 -4.71 4.26 -5.04
CA LYS A 150 -5.81 3.91 -4.13
C LYS A 150 -6.52 5.18 -3.64
N PRO A 151 -7.83 5.21 -3.60
CA PRO A 151 -8.79 4.09 -3.59
C PRO A 151 -9.30 3.62 -4.96
N ASP A 152 -8.70 4.06 -6.10
CA ASP A 152 -9.05 3.55 -7.42
C ASP A 152 -8.71 2.06 -7.53
N PRO A 153 -9.60 1.18 -8.06
CA PRO A 153 -9.37 -0.26 -8.14
C PRO A 153 -8.37 -0.67 -9.23
N ALA A 154 -7.97 0.22 -10.12
CA ALA A 154 -7.23 -0.10 -11.36
C ALA A 154 -5.99 -0.98 -11.14
N SER A 155 -5.23 -0.76 -10.06
CA SER A 155 -4.04 -1.56 -9.77
C SER A 155 -4.35 -3.00 -9.42
N PHE A 156 -5.42 -3.25 -8.68
CA PHE A 156 -5.88 -4.61 -8.32
C PHE A 156 -6.58 -5.30 -9.50
N GLU A 157 -7.34 -4.57 -10.30
CA GLU A 157 -7.94 -5.08 -11.55
C GLU A 157 -6.85 -5.52 -12.54
N LEU A 158 -5.79 -4.73 -12.68
CA LEU A 158 -4.63 -5.07 -13.50
C LEU A 158 -3.94 -6.37 -12.98
N ALA A 159 -3.82 -6.53 -11.67
CA ALA A 159 -3.27 -7.76 -11.08
C ALA A 159 -4.14 -8.97 -11.38
N LEU A 160 -5.47 -8.88 -11.24
CA LEU A 160 -6.40 -9.96 -11.62
C LEU A 160 -6.27 -10.34 -13.09
N GLN A 161 -6.23 -9.33 -13.98
CA GLN A 161 -6.09 -9.55 -15.42
C GLN A 161 -4.80 -10.29 -15.75
N ARG A 162 -3.65 -9.86 -15.19
CA ARG A 162 -2.36 -10.49 -15.47
C ARG A 162 -2.21 -11.88 -14.86
N LEU A 163 -2.82 -12.12 -13.70
CA LEU A 163 -2.89 -13.43 -13.08
C LEU A 163 -3.89 -14.37 -13.78
N ASN A 164 -4.77 -13.82 -14.61
CA ASN A 164 -5.89 -14.52 -15.24
C ASN A 164 -6.77 -15.27 -14.21
N VAL A 165 -7.15 -14.57 -13.14
CA VAL A 165 -8.00 -15.09 -12.07
C VAL A 165 -9.27 -14.26 -11.90
N LYS A 166 -10.34 -14.89 -11.40
CA LYS A 166 -11.58 -14.20 -11.07
C LYS A 166 -11.46 -13.50 -9.71
N THR A 167 -12.27 -12.49 -9.48
CA THR A 167 -12.36 -11.79 -8.18
C THR A 167 -12.66 -12.75 -7.02
N SER A 168 -13.53 -13.75 -7.25
CA SER A 168 -13.87 -14.78 -6.25
C SER A 168 -12.70 -15.70 -5.85
N ASP A 169 -11.68 -15.78 -6.69
CA ASP A 169 -10.51 -16.64 -6.50
C ASP A 169 -9.27 -15.83 -6.03
N ALA A 170 -9.46 -14.55 -5.70
CA ALA A 170 -8.41 -13.69 -5.23
C ALA A 170 -8.68 -13.15 -3.82
N VAL A 171 -7.61 -12.89 -3.09
CA VAL A 171 -7.64 -12.15 -1.83
C VAL A 171 -6.54 -11.07 -1.84
N VAL A 172 -6.89 -9.87 -1.41
CA VAL A 172 -5.95 -8.76 -1.22
C VAL A 172 -5.50 -8.72 0.22
N VAL A 173 -4.21 -8.48 0.45
CA VAL A 173 -3.62 -8.21 1.76
C VAL A 173 -3.17 -6.76 1.79
N GLU A 174 -3.74 -6.00 2.72
CA GLU A 174 -3.59 -4.56 2.85
C GLU A 174 -3.25 -4.12 4.27
N ASN A 175 -2.89 -2.84 4.45
CA ASN A 175 -2.61 -2.23 5.76
C ASN A 175 -3.30 -0.87 5.93
N ALA A 176 -3.90 -0.31 4.87
CA ALA A 176 -4.46 1.04 4.86
C ALA A 176 -5.93 1.09 4.39
N PRO A 177 -6.74 2.05 4.91
CA PRO A 177 -8.15 2.17 4.54
C PRO A 177 -8.39 2.42 3.05
N LEU A 178 -7.51 3.17 2.36
CA LEU A 178 -7.67 3.44 0.93
C LEU A 178 -7.43 2.19 0.08
N GLY A 179 -6.50 1.33 0.49
CA GLY A 179 -6.29 0.05 -0.17
C GLY A 179 -7.45 -0.92 0.02
N VAL A 180 -8.05 -0.94 1.21
CA VAL A 180 -9.30 -1.71 1.44
C VAL A 180 -10.43 -1.21 0.56
N LYS A 181 -10.59 0.11 0.41
CA LYS A 181 -11.58 0.69 -0.52
C LYS A 181 -11.32 0.28 -1.97
N ALA A 182 -10.06 0.31 -2.42
CA ALA A 182 -9.69 -0.11 -3.76
C ALA A 182 -10.02 -1.61 -4.00
N ALA A 183 -9.68 -2.48 -3.05
CA ALA A 183 -10.01 -3.92 -3.13
C ALA A 183 -11.52 -4.17 -3.16
N ASN A 184 -12.28 -3.46 -2.31
CA ASN A 184 -13.75 -3.53 -2.30
C ASN A 184 -14.35 -3.05 -3.63
N SER A 185 -13.82 -1.95 -4.20
CA SER A 185 -14.25 -1.43 -5.51
C SER A 185 -13.95 -2.40 -6.64
N ALA A 186 -12.84 -3.14 -6.57
CA ALA A 186 -12.50 -4.23 -7.50
C ALA A 186 -13.32 -5.51 -7.26
N GLY A 187 -14.15 -5.58 -6.21
CA GLY A 187 -14.94 -6.76 -5.85
C GLY A 187 -14.10 -7.92 -5.30
N ILE A 188 -12.91 -7.65 -4.76
CA ILE A 188 -11.98 -8.66 -4.25
C ILE A 188 -12.09 -8.77 -2.73
N LEU A 189 -12.07 -9.99 -2.22
CA LEU A 189 -11.95 -10.23 -0.78
C LEU A 189 -10.68 -9.56 -0.27
N CYS A 190 -10.80 -8.76 0.81
CA CYS A 190 -9.67 -8.09 1.43
C CYS A 190 -9.47 -8.56 2.87
N VAL A 191 -8.22 -8.65 3.29
CA VAL A 191 -7.80 -8.77 4.69
C VAL A 191 -6.78 -7.68 4.99
N VAL A 192 -6.77 -7.22 6.22
CA VAL A 192 -5.85 -6.18 6.69
C VAL A 192 -4.84 -6.80 7.66
N THR A 193 -3.57 -6.45 7.49
CA THR A 193 -2.53 -6.72 8.49
C THR A 193 -1.94 -5.40 8.98
N LEU A 194 -2.11 -5.11 10.28
CA LEU A 194 -1.69 -3.84 10.85
C LEU A 194 -0.17 -3.76 11.06
N ASN A 195 0.46 -4.90 11.37
CA ASN A 195 1.87 -4.97 11.73
C ASN A 195 2.22 -3.90 12.79
N ARG A 196 3.14 -2.98 12.47
CA ARG A 196 3.56 -1.87 13.36
C ARG A 196 2.89 -0.54 12.98
N SER A 197 1.75 -0.58 12.26
CA SER A 197 0.98 0.61 11.90
C SER A 197 0.47 1.34 13.15
N PRO A 198 0.35 2.68 13.12
CA PRO A 198 -0.33 3.46 14.15
C PRO A 198 -1.87 3.39 14.03
N LEU A 199 -2.39 2.67 13.02
CA LEU A 199 -3.82 2.51 12.82
C LEU A 199 -4.38 1.43 13.76
N ALA A 200 -5.66 1.54 14.06
CA ALA A 200 -6.41 0.61 14.89
C ALA A 200 -7.52 -0.06 14.06
N ILE A 201 -8.08 -1.14 14.58
CA ILE A 201 -9.22 -1.85 13.95
C ILE A 201 -10.37 -0.88 13.65
N SER A 202 -10.61 0.09 14.54
CA SER A 202 -11.65 1.12 14.35
C SER A 202 -11.49 1.98 13.10
N ASP A 203 -10.28 2.09 12.54
CA ASP A 203 -10.03 2.87 11.32
C ASP A 203 -10.55 2.19 10.06
N PHE A 204 -10.87 0.92 10.17
CA PHE A 204 -11.42 0.09 9.09
C PHE A 204 -12.92 -0.17 9.25
N LYS A 205 -13.54 0.44 10.26
CA LYS A 205 -14.98 0.28 10.53
C LYS A 205 -15.82 0.71 9.33
N GLY A 206 -16.74 -0.17 8.92
CA GLY A 206 -17.60 0.05 7.76
C GLY A 206 -16.94 -0.23 6.41
N LEU A 207 -15.64 -0.54 6.38
CA LEU A 207 -14.91 -0.92 5.16
C LEU A 207 -14.75 -2.44 5.05
N ILE A 208 -14.52 -3.11 6.18
CA ILE A 208 -14.22 -4.53 6.26
C ILE A 208 -14.69 -5.07 7.62
N PRO A 209 -15.16 -6.33 7.72
CA PRO A 209 -15.43 -6.98 9.00
C PRO A 209 -14.22 -7.03 9.92
N GLU A 210 -14.41 -6.81 11.22
CA GLU A 210 -13.31 -6.73 12.19
C GLU A 210 -12.46 -8.01 12.26
N GLU A 211 -13.07 -9.18 12.05
CA GLU A 211 -12.40 -10.49 12.01
C GLU A 211 -11.43 -10.66 10.83
N ARG A 212 -11.43 -9.73 9.87
CA ARG A 212 -10.47 -9.67 8.78
C ARG A 212 -9.38 -8.62 8.97
N VAL A 213 -9.35 -7.97 10.13
CA VAL A 213 -8.28 -7.03 10.50
C VAL A 213 -7.37 -7.71 11.52
N PHE A 214 -6.20 -8.11 11.07
CA PHE A 214 -5.21 -8.84 11.84
C PHE A 214 -4.15 -7.91 12.42
N ARG A 215 -3.63 -8.24 13.60
CA ARG A 215 -2.59 -7.44 14.26
C ARG A 215 -1.24 -7.53 13.57
N ASP A 216 -0.94 -8.69 12.99
CA ASP A 216 0.37 -9.01 12.43
C ASP A 216 0.28 -10.05 11.31
N THR A 217 1.38 -10.25 10.60
CA THR A 217 1.51 -11.20 9.50
C THR A 217 1.31 -12.65 9.95
N ASN A 218 1.68 -13.04 11.15
CA ASN A 218 1.49 -14.42 11.62
C ASN A 218 -0.01 -14.76 11.71
N SER A 219 -0.79 -13.83 12.23
CA SER A 219 -2.25 -13.96 12.36
C SER A 219 -2.93 -13.97 10.99
N SER A 220 -2.61 -13.04 10.10
CA SER A 220 -3.16 -13.01 8.73
C SER A 220 -2.66 -14.18 7.90
N GLY A 221 -1.44 -14.63 8.10
CA GLY A 221 -0.85 -15.79 7.42
C GLY A 221 -1.61 -17.08 7.68
N SER A 222 -2.18 -17.26 8.88
CA SER A 222 -3.04 -18.42 9.18
C SER A 222 -4.33 -18.39 8.36
N PHE A 223 -4.95 -17.22 8.19
CA PHE A 223 -6.09 -17.03 7.31
C PHE A 223 -5.72 -17.34 5.84
N LEU A 224 -4.60 -16.80 5.36
CA LEU A 224 -4.15 -16.98 3.98
C LEU A 224 -3.81 -18.43 3.65
N ARG A 225 -3.20 -19.17 4.57
CA ARG A 225 -2.97 -20.63 4.42
C ARG A 225 -4.28 -21.38 4.23
N ASN A 226 -5.25 -21.11 5.09
CA ASN A 226 -6.57 -21.74 4.99
C ASN A 226 -7.27 -21.34 3.68
N TRP A 227 -7.14 -20.09 3.27
CA TRP A 227 -7.65 -19.61 1.98
C TRP A 227 -7.04 -20.39 0.82
N CYS A 228 -5.72 -20.57 0.77
CA CYS A 228 -5.06 -21.33 -0.29
C CYS A 228 -5.47 -22.81 -0.32
N ASN A 229 -5.59 -23.46 0.84
CA ASN A 229 -5.79 -24.91 0.94
C ASN A 229 -7.24 -25.35 0.75
N ASN A 230 -8.21 -24.47 0.96
CA ASN A 230 -9.65 -24.83 0.84
C ASN A 230 -10.19 -24.73 -0.60
N TYR A 231 -9.36 -25.01 -1.60
CA TYR A 231 -9.78 -25.16 -2.99
C TYR A 231 -10.17 -26.62 -3.23
N SER A 232 -11.43 -26.94 -2.94
CA SER A 232 -12.07 -28.21 -3.33
C SER A 232 -13.16 -27.94 -4.37
#